data_0251594f31a00b08ff9164fa583e52da
#
_entry.id   0251594f31a00b08ff9164fa583e52da
#
_cell.length_a   1.000
_cell.length_b   1.000
_cell.length_c   1.000
_cell.angle_alpha   90.00
_cell.angle_beta   90.00
_cell.angle_gamma   90.00
#
_symmetry.space_group_name_H-M   'P 1'
#
loop_
_entity.id
_entity.type
_entity.pdbx_description
1 polymer ?
#
loop_
_entity_poly.entity_id
_entity_poly.type
_entity_poly.pdbx_seq_one_letter_code
_entity_poly.pdbx_strand_id
1 'polypeptide(L)' 'MKRYTYKVEYRNKGLKTRFFDTHRQMLGFVMKSGYTITSIYWKGICGYIKINNYIK' A
#
# COMPACT_ATOMS: atom_id res chain seq x y z
N MET A 1 14.22 10.26 8.04
CA MET A 1 14.14 8.81 8.23
C MET A 1 12.82 8.27 7.69
N LYS A 2 12.86 7.26 6.83
CA LYS A 2 11.66 6.69 6.23
C LYS A 2 11.15 5.54 7.08
N ARG A 3 9.85 5.48 7.27
CA ARG A 3 9.25 4.46 8.12
C ARG A 3 8.47 3.39 7.38
N TYR A 4 8.07 3.65 6.16
CA TYR A 4 7.33 2.67 5.35
C TYR A 4 6.15 2.08 6.13
N THR A 5 5.26 2.96 6.55
CA THR A 5 4.11 2.55 7.34
C THR A 5 3.12 1.72 6.53
N TYR A 6 3.08 1.92 5.22
CA TYR A 6 2.13 1.23 4.35
C TYR A 6 2.85 0.41 3.30
N LYS A 7 2.31 -0.76 3.00
CA LYS A 7 2.80 -1.64 1.95
C LYS A 7 1.67 -1.94 0.99
N VAL A 8 1.90 -1.72 -0.30
CA VAL A 8 0.91 -1.98 -1.34
C VAL A 8 1.44 -3.07 -2.25
N GLU A 9 0.63 -4.11 -2.43
CA GLU A 9 0.91 -5.15 -3.41
C GLU A 9 0.01 -4.93 -4.62
N TYR A 10 0.61 -4.86 -5.79
CA TYR A 10 -0.14 -4.58 -7.01
C TYR A 10 0.42 -5.41 -8.15
N ARG A 11 -0.35 -5.48 -9.24
CA ARG A 11 0.03 -6.25 -10.41
C ARG A 11 0.38 -5.30 -11.56
N ASN A 12 1.58 -5.44 -12.07
CA ASN A 12 2.05 -4.71 -13.24
C ASN A 12 3.08 -5.58 -13.94
N LYS A 13 2.61 -6.43 -14.87
CA LYS A 13 3.44 -7.44 -15.52
C LYS A 13 4.06 -8.38 -14.50
N GLY A 14 3.25 -8.75 -13.50
CA GLY A 14 3.69 -9.57 -12.41
C GLY A 14 3.39 -8.90 -11.08
N LEU A 15 3.51 -9.64 -10.00
CA LEU A 15 3.21 -9.13 -8.69
C LEU A 15 4.36 -8.25 -8.19
N LYS A 16 4.04 -7.04 -7.79
CA LYS A 16 5.03 -6.08 -7.30
C LYS A 16 4.60 -5.51 -5.96
N THR A 17 5.57 -4.98 -5.24
CA THR A 17 5.33 -4.41 -3.91
C THR A 17 5.93 -3.02 -3.84
N ARG A 18 5.22 -2.11 -3.19
CA ARG A 18 5.71 -0.77 -3.00
C ARG A 18 5.40 -0.30 -1.58
N PHE A 19 6.31 0.47 -0.98
CA PHE A 19 6.18 0.95 0.38
C PHE A 19 5.95 2.45 0.41
N PHE A 20 5.19 2.91 1.40
CA PHE A 20 4.87 4.32 1.56
C PHE A 20 4.97 4.73 3.02
N ASP A 21 5.35 5.99 3.25
CA ASP A 21 5.47 6.53 4.60
C ASP A 21 4.14 7.01 5.16
N THR A 22 3.28 7.56 4.31
CA THR A 22 2.03 8.16 4.76
C THR A 22 0.85 7.59 4.00
N HIS A 23 -0.32 7.70 4.64
CA HIS A 23 -1.56 7.26 4.03
C HIS A 23 -1.87 8.04 2.75
N ARG A 24 -1.56 9.33 2.76
CA ARG A 24 -1.79 10.18 1.59
C ARG A 24 -0.98 9.71 0.39
N GLN A 25 0.30 9.38 0.61
CA GLN A 25 1.14 8.89 -0.49
C GLN A 25 0.62 7.56 -1.01
N MET A 26 0.20 6.68 -0.12
CA MET A 26 -0.34 5.38 -0.50
C MET A 26 -1.61 5.53 -1.33
N LEU A 27 -2.54 6.35 -0.87
CA LEU A 27 -3.79 6.59 -1.62
C LEU A 27 -3.52 7.23 -2.97
N GLY A 28 -2.59 8.17 -3.02
CA GLY A 28 -2.22 8.81 -4.28
C GLY A 28 -1.76 7.80 -5.30
N PHE A 29 -0.91 6.89 -4.89
CA PHE A 29 -0.44 5.83 -5.79
C PHE A 29 -1.59 4.94 -6.23
N VAL A 30 -2.40 4.48 -5.28
CA VAL A 30 -3.50 3.56 -5.57
C VAL A 30 -4.49 4.17 -6.55
N MET A 31 -4.82 5.44 -6.36
CA MET A 31 -5.85 6.08 -7.17
C MET A 31 -5.35 6.57 -8.52
N LYS A 32 -4.06 6.87 -8.64
CA LYS A 32 -3.54 7.46 -9.88
C LYS A 32 -2.74 6.49 -10.74
N SER A 33 -2.28 5.39 -10.19
CA SER A 33 -1.41 4.48 -10.92
C SER A 33 -2.12 3.71 -12.03
N GLY A 34 -3.39 3.40 -11.82
CA GLY A 34 -4.11 2.57 -12.78
C GLY A 34 -3.78 1.10 -12.68
N TYR A 35 -2.92 0.72 -11.78
CA TYR A 35 -2.56 -0.69 -11.59
C TYR A 35 -3.65 -1.43 -10.82
N THR A 36 -3.67 -2.75 -11.00
CA THR A 36 -4.56 -3.60 -10.21
C THR A 36 -3.97 -3.80 -8.83
N ILE A 37 -4.62 -3.26 -7.82
CA ILE A 37 -4.14 -3.37 -6.44
C ILE A 37 -4.68 -4.67 -5.85
N THR A 38 -3.78 -5.53 -5.43
CA THR A 38 -4.16 -6.83 -4.86
C THR A 38 -4.35 -6.76 -3.35
N SER A 39 -3.48 -6.04 -2.66
CA SER A 39 -3.56 -5.95 -1.21
C SER A 39 -2.89 -4.68 -0.72
N ILE A 40 -3.37 -4.16 0.40
CA ILE A 40 -2.76 -3.02 1.06
C ILE A 40 -2.60 -3.37 2.53
N TYR A 41 -1.42 -3.07 3.08
CA TYR A 41 -1.10 -3.39 4.46
C TYR A 41 -0.67 -2.14 5.22
N TRP A 42 -0.98 -2.13 6.51
CA TRP A 42 -0.54 -1.10 7.44
C TRP A 42 0.40 -1.72 8.46
N LYS A 43 1.51 -1.07 8.73
CA LYS A 43 2.47 -1.58 9.69
C LYS A 43 2.01 -1.29 11.11
N GLY A 44 1.67 -2.36 11.83
CA GLY A 44 1.32 -2.26 13.23
C GLY A 44 2.50 -2.63 14.11
N ILE A 45 2.21 -2.86 15.38
CA ILE A 45 3.24 -3.18 16.36
C ILE A 45 3.86 -4.55 16.08
N CYS A 46 3.03 -5.50 15.68
CA CYS A 46 3.46 -6.87 15.45
C CYS A 46 3.71 -7.21 13.98
N GLY A 47 3.77 -6.19 13.11
CA GLY A 47 3.99 -6.43 11.69
C GLY A 47 2.90 -5.80 10.84
N TYR A 48 2.83 -6.22 9.58
CA TYR A 48 1.87 -5.65 8.65
C TYR A 48 0.51 -6.29 8.82
N ILE A 49 -0.52 -5.44 8.82
CA ILE A 49 -1.91 -5.87 8.95
C ILE A 49 -2.64 -5.48 7.67
N LYS A 50 -3.34 -6.43 7.06
CA LYS A 50 -4.06 -6.19 5.82
C LYS A 50 -5.24 -5.24 6.06
N ILE A 51 -5.35 -4.25 5.17
CA ILE A 51 -6.41 -3.25 5.25
C ILE A 51 -7.49 -3.60 4.24
N ASN A 52 -8.74 -3.70 4.71
CA ASN A 52 -9.86 -4.02 3.83
C ASN A 52 -10.57 -2.78 3.31
N ASN A 53 -10.56 -1.69 4.07
CA ASN A 53 -11.24 -0.45 3.69
C ASN A 53 -10.25 0.70 3.65
N TYR A 54 -9.43 0.73 2.62
CA TYR A 54 -8.41 1.77 2.51
C TYR A 54 -8.92 3.04 1.81
N ILE A 55 -10.04 2.94 1.15
CA ILE A 55 -10.67 4.09 0.51
C ILE A 55 -11.94 4.43 1.27
N LYS A 56 -12.01 5.65 1.70
CA LYS A 56 -13.16 6.09 2.47
C LYS A 56 -13.72 7.34 1.88
#